data_35e7a34bb77bdb22c8a8b0e57e889a7c
#
_entry.id   35e7a34bb77bdb22c8a8b0e57e889a7c
#
_cell.length_a   1.000
_cell.length_b   1.000
_cell.length_c   1.000
_cell.angle_alpha   90.00
_cell.angle_beta   90.00
_cell.angle_gamma   90.00
#
_symmetry.space_group_name_H-M   'P 1'
#
loop_
_entity.id
_entity.type
_entity.pdbx_description
1 polymer ?
#
loop_
_entity_poly.entity_id
_entity_poly.type
_entity_poly.pdbx_seq_one_letter_code
_entity_poly.pdbx_strand_id
1 'polypeptide(L)'
;FSLRYYTKHGEGLNVPELKGLTLTQAVERLEELGLRYEIDSVYIMDKTPGMVTDQDPEANTFVKDNRTIYLTVNTALAPNVKFPDIENNSFREVKSILESYRLKVGDTTYKPDVARDVVLEAFFGGQLIKTGELLPSGSTINLTLGDGRGSEDVELPNVMGFPLDEAKFSLRGSMLTVGTIYYEGVVTDSATAVVIGQFPLPADTVVKVKIGSPVNLILSNKPRN
;
A
#
# COMPACT_ATOMS: atom_id res chain seq x y z
N PHE A 1 -21.79 70.69 22.15
CA PHE A 1 -21.01 70.05 23.24
C PHE A 1 -21.55 68.65 23.45
N SER A 2 -20.65 67.62 23.44
CA SER A 2 -20.86 66.28 23.99
C SER A 2 -21.54 65.21 23.12
N LEU A 3 -20.95 64.92 21.96
CA LEU A 3 -21.16 63.63 21.30
C LEU A 3 -19.87 62.87 21.05
N ARG A 4 -18.76 63.33 21.61
CA ARG A 4 -17.42 62.71 21.47
C ARG A 4 -17.08 61.69 22.52
N TYR A 5 -17.95 61.47 23.52
CA TYR A 5 -17.69 60.63 24.69
C TYR A 5 -18.32 59.24 24.65
N TYR A 6 -19.04 58.92 23.58
CA TYR A 6 -19.77 57.65 23.53
C TYR A 6 -19.37 56.71 22.40
N THR A 7 -18.40 57.11 21.61
CA THR A 7 -17.83 56.19 20.61
C THR A 7 -16.33 56.09 20.89
N LYS A 8 -15.91 54.99 21.50
CA LYS A 8 -14.51 54.54 21.49
C LYS A 8 -14.10 54.19 20.05
N HIS A 9 -13.91 55.22 19.25
CA HIS A 9 -13.39 55.11 17.90
C HIS A 9 -11.88 55.05 17.98
N GLY A 10 -11.30 53.86 17.87
CA GLY A 10 -9.87 53.72 17.67
C GLY A 10 -9.12 52.69 18.57
N GLU A 11 -9.76 52.08 19.55
CA GLU A 11 -9.15 51.01 20.31
C GLU A 11 -9.52 49.65 19.71
N GLY A 12 -8.83 49.24 18.63
CA GLY A 12 -8.88 47.87 18.11
C GLY A 12 -7.80 47.03 18.78
N LEU A 13 -8.12 45.81 19.11
CA LEU A 13 -7.15 44.82 19.56
C LEU A 13 -6.43 44.22 18.37
N ASN A 14 -5.14 44.01 18.50
CA ASN A 14 -4.37 43.32 17.47
C ASN A 14 -4.46 41.79 17.66
N VAL A 15 -4.87 41.07 16.64
CA VAL A 15 -4.94 39.61 16.69
C VAL A 15 -3.52 39.04 16.79
N PRO A 16 -3.21 38.23 17.80
CA PRO A 16 -1.90 37.64 17.93
C PRO A 16 -1.63 36.54 16.92
N GLU A 17 -0.37 36.20 16.68
CA GLU A 17 0.01 35.01 15.94
C GLU A 17 -0.27 33.77 16.78
N LEU A 18 -1.17 32.90 16.27
CA LEU A 18 -1.63 31.68 16.95
C LEU A 18 -1.26 30.41 16.16
N LYS A 19 -0.95 30.55 14.86
CA LYS A 19 -0.51 29.43 14.03
C LYS A 19 0.78 28.82 14.59
N GLY A 20 0.82 27.49 14.69
CA GLY A 20 1.96 26.78 15.25
C GLY A 20 1.99 26.68 16.78
N LEU A 21 1.04 27.31 17.49
CA LEU A 21 0.87 27.11 18.93
C LEU A 21 0.02 25.85 19.19
N THR A 22 0.11 25.29 20.40
CA THR A 22 -0.88 24.32 20.86
C THR A 22 -2.21 25.02 21.10
N LEU A 23 -3.32 24.29 21.01
CA LEU A 23 -4.65 24.83 21.28
C LEU A 23 -4.71 25.52 22.66
N THR A 24 -4.12 24.91 23.69
CA THR A 24 -4.07 25.48 25.05
C THR A 24 -3.39 26.83 25.07
N GLN A 25 -2.21 26.96 24.46
CA GLN A 25 -1.46 28.21 24.37
C GLN A 25 -2.21 29.27 23.57
N ALA A 26 -2.88 28.88 22.49
CA ALA A 26 -3.67 29.80 21.67
C ALA A 26 -4.89 30.34 22.42
N VAL A 27 -5.59 29.48 23.15
CA VAL A 27 -6.76 29.85 23.97
C VAL A 27 -6.33 30.81 25.12
N GLU A 28 -5.32 30.47 25.87
CA GLU A 28 -4.78 31.35 26.94
C GLU A 28 -4.47 32.75 26.40
N ARG A 29 -3.83 32.85 25.24
CA ARG A 29 -3.47 34.13 24.62
C ARG A 29 -4.69 34.94 24.17
N LEU A 30 -5.75 34.29 23.70
CA LEU A 30 -6.98 34.98 23.34
C LEU A 30 -7.78 35.43 24.54
N GLU A 31 -7.83 34.62 25.62
CA GLU A 31 -8.48 34.97 26.89
C GLU A 31 -7.81 36.17 27.56
N GLU A 32 -6.47 36.24 27.59
CA GLU A 32 -5.73 37.37 28.09
C GLU A 32 -6.09 38.68 27.36
N LEU A 33 -6.42 38.61 26.07
CA LEU A 33 -6.81 39.76 25.26
C LEU A 33 -8.33 40.01 25.25
N GLY A 34 -9.12 39.20 25.95
CA GLY A 34 -10.58 39.31 25.97
C GLY A 34 -11.24 39.02 24.62
N LEU A 35 -10.59 38.25 23.75
CA LEU A 35 -11.11 37.83 22.48
C LEU A 35 -11.87 36.53 22.63
N ARG A 36 -12.95 36.38 21.85
CA ARG A 36 -13.69 35.09 21.77
C ARG A 36 -13.03 34.20 20.74
N TYR A 37 -13.24 32.91 20.86
CA TYR A 37 -12.76 31.95 19.90
C TYR A 37 -13.80 30.88 19.58
N GLU A 38 -13.71 30.34 18.37
CA GLU A 38 -14.38 29.12 17.92
C GLU A 38 -13.32 28.19 17.33
N ILE A 39 -13.48 26.88 17.59
CA ILE A 39 -12.50 25.89 17.21
C ILE A 39 -13.13 24.98 16.15
N ASP A 40 -12.46 24.89 15.01
CA ASP A 40 -12.74 23.93 13.97
C ASP A 40 -11.62 22.89 13.89
N SER A 41 -11.93 21.66 13.52
CA SER A 41 -10.98 20.57 13.49
C SER A 41 -10.76 20.07 12.07
N VAL A 42 -9.49 19.94 11.67
CA VAL A 42 -9.09 19.37 10.39
C VAL A 42 -8.06 18.26 10.64
N TYR A 43 -8.13 17.19 9.86
CA TYR A 43 -7.08 16.19 9.85
C TYR A 43 -6.09 16.48 8.73
N ILE A 44 -4.85 16.78 9.11
CA ILE A 44 -3.73 16.97 8.17
C ILE A 44 -2.67 15.93 8.52
N MET A 45 -2.45 14.99 7.59
CA MET A 45 -1.39 14.00 7.69
C MET A 45 -0.04 14.73 7.82
N ASP A 46 0.84 14.20 8.65
CA ASP A 46 2.19 14.74 8.91
C ASP A 46 2.26 16.04 9.72
N LYS A 47 1.13 16.54 10.24
CA LYS A 47 1.14 17.63 11.22
C LYS A 47 0.83 17.13 12.63
N THR A 48 1.49 17.71 13.62
CA THR A 48 1.30 17.37 15.03
C THR A 48 -0.16 17.62 15.45
N PRO A 49 -0.86 16.64 16.02
CA PRO A 49 -2.20 16.84 16.57
C PRO A 49 -2.23 17.90 17.67
N GLY A 50 -3.35 18.62 17.79
CA GLY A 50 -3.54 19.65 18.81
C GLY A 50 -2.87 20.99 18.50
N MET A 51 -2.22 21.12 17.34
CA MET A 51 -1.62 22.38 16.91
C MET A 51 -2.59 23.20 16.06
N VAL A 52 -2.60 24.50 16.26
CA VAL A 52 -3.33 25.46 15.42
C VAL A 52 -2.66 25.53 14.05
N THR A 53 -3.42 25.19 13.03
CA THR A 53 -2.94 25.16 11.64
C THR A 53 -3.33 26.39 10.84
N ASP A 54 -4.45 27.03 11.25
CA ASP A 54 -4.94 28.26 10.63
C ASP A 54 -5.74 29.10 11.61
N GLN A 55 -5.87 30.40 11.34
CA GLN A 55 -6.65 31.34 12.12
C GLN A 55 -7.32 32.37 11.21
N ASP A 56 -8.53 32.81 11.59
CA ASP A 56 -9.25 33.92 10.94
C ASP A 56 -9.90 34.80 12.02
N PRO A 57 -9.65 36.12 12.07
CA PRO A 57 -8.73 36.89 11.23
C PRO A 57 -7.26 36.55 11.37
N GLU A 58 -6.50 36.87 10.33
CA GLU A 58 -5.05 36.66 10.36
C GLU A 58 -4.34 37.46 11.45
N ALA A 59 -3.16 37.03 11.85
CA ALA A 59 -2.29 37.72 12.79
C ALA A 59 -2.06 39.18 12.35
N ASN A 60 -1.92 40.08 13.35
CA ASN A 60 -1.73 41.51 13.16
C ASN A 60 -2.93 42.25 12.52
N THR A 61 -4.09 41.61 12.39
CA THR A 61 -5.32 42.31 12.02
C THR A 61 -5.92 43.04 13.19
N PHE A 62 -6.36 44.29 13.00
CA PHE A 62 -7.08 45.03 14.03
C PHE A 62 -8.55 44.64 14.07
N VAL A 63 -8.99 44.23 15.24
CA VAL A 63 -10.36 43.78 15.48
C VAL A 63 -11.00 44.54 16.65
N LYS A 64 -12.33 44.59 16.65
CA LYS A 64 -13.06 45.21 17.80
C LYS A 64 -13.05 44.25 18.99
N ASP A 65 -13.25 44.83 20.20
CA ASP A 65 -13.44 44.06 21.42
C ASP A 65 -14.51 42.96 21.24
N ASN A 66 -14.30 41.82 21.86
CA ASN A 66 -15.18 40.65 21.74
C ASN A 66 -15.34 40.05 20.32
N ARG A 67 -14.42 40.36 19.40
CA ARG A 67 -14.40 39.67 18.09
C ARG A 67 -14.14 38.18 18.32
N THR A 68 -14.83 37.33 17.56
CA THR A 68 -14.58 35.89 17.54
C THR A 68 -13.43 35.62 16.57
N ILE A 69 -12.44 34.86 17.04
CA ILE A 69 -11.31 34.34 16.27
C ILE A 69 -11.60 32.89 15.99
N TYR A 70 -11.60 32.50 14.73
CA TYR A 70 -11.78 31.11 14.31
C TYR A 70 -10.42 30.42 14.24
N LEU A 71 -10.27 29.32 14.95
CA LEU A 71 -9.05 28.53 14.99
C LEU A 71 -9.27 27.19 14.30
N THR A 72 -8.43 26.85 13.36
CA THR A 72 -8.40 25.51 12.78
C THR A 72 -7.31 24.71 13.45
N VAL A 73 -7.66 23.59 14.07
CA VAL A 73 -6.74 22.73 14.85
C VAL A 73 -6.59 21.38 14.19
N ASN A 74 -5.36 20.88 14.08
CA ASN A 74 -5.14 19.54 13.58
C ASN A 74 -5.63 18.49 14.59
N THR A 75 -6.51 17.60 14.15
CA THR A 75 -7.01 16.50 14.98
C THR A 75 -6.14 15.24 14.84
N ALA A 76 -6.06 14.46 15.92
CA ALA A 76 -5.44 13.13 15.89
C ALA A 76 -6.30 12.08 15.17
N LEU A 77 -7.59 12.34 15.01
CA LEU A 77 -8.53 11.40 14.42
C LEU A 77 -8.54 11.54 12.90
N ALA A 78 -7.92 10.58 12.22
CA ALA A 78 -8.04 10.44 10.78
C ALA A 78 -9.50 10.13 10.40
N PRO A 79 -10.06 10.75 9.34
CA PRO A 79 -11.37 10.38 8.86
C PRO A 79 -11.36 8.92 8.41
N ASN A 80 -12.48 8.23 8.65
CA ASN A 80 -12.63 6.86 8.19
C ASN A 80 -12.86 6.81 6.67
N VAL A 81 -12.23 5.84 6.04
CA VAL A 81 -12.44 5.47 4.64
C VAL A 81 -12.99 4.06 4.55
N LYS A 82 -13.81 3.79 3.55
CA LYS A 82 -14.29 2.43 3.29
C LYS A 82 -13.20 1.63 2.61
N PHE A 83 -12.96 0.40 3.09
CA PHE A 83 -12.04 -0.51 2.46
C PHE A 83 -12.57 -0.93 1.08
N PRO A 84 -11.78 -0.75 0.01
CA PRO A 84 -12.20 -1.06 -1.36
C PRO A 84 -12.29 -2.57 -1.61
N ASP A 85 -12.95 -2.93 -2.71
CA ASP A 85 -12.90 -4.30 -3.25
C ASP A 85 -11.57 -4.50 -3.96
N ILE A 86 -10.78 -5.46 -3.46
CA ILE A 86 -9.46 -5.77 -3.98
C ILE A 86 -9.27 -7.27 -4.27
N GLU A 87 -10.30 -8.08 -4.04
CA GLU A 87 -10.21 -9.53 -4.26
C GLU A 87 -9.94 -9.84 -5.74
N ASN A 88 -9.12 -10.83 -5.98
CA ASN A 88 -8.74 -11.31 -7.33
C ASN A 88 -8.05 -10.26 -8.24
N ASN A 89 -7.68 -9.11 -7.71
CA ASN A 89 -6.88 -8.12 -8.44
C ASN A 89 -5.38 -8.42 -8.28
N SER A 90 -4.59 -8.02 -9.27
CA SER A 90 -3.14 -8.11 -9.16
C SER A 90 -2.60 -7.17 -8.06
N PHE A 91 -1.48 -7.52 -7.45
CA PHE A 91 -0.82 -6.68 -6.45
C PHE A 91 -0.60 -5.24 -6.94
N ARG A 92 -0.25 -5.07 -8.22
CA ARG A 92 -0.03 -3.75 -8.82
C ARG A 92 -1.31 -2.91 -8.85
N GLU A 93 -2.43 -3.51 -9.21
CA GLU A 93 -3.73 -2.83 -9.22
C GLU A 93 -4.18 -2.49 -7.80
N VAL A 94 -4.05 -3.46 -6.87
CA VAL A 94 -4.42 -3.26 -5.47
C VAL A 94 -3.62 -2.13 -4.84
N LYS A 95 -2.33 -2.02 -5.12
CA LYS A 95 -1.50 -0.91 -4.65
C LYS A 95 -2.10 0.44 -5.07
N SER A 96 -2.44 0.60 -6.35
CA SER A 96 -3.03 1.83 -6.87
C SER A 96 -4.43 2.10 -6.29
N ILE A 97 -5.24 1.05 -6.09
CA ILE A 97 -6.57 1.16 -5.47
C ILE A 97 -6.42 1.65 -4.02
N LEU A 98 -5.58 1.01 -3.21
CA LEU A 98 -5.37 1.39 -1.80
C LEU A 98 -4.86 2.83 -1.68
N GLU A 99 -3.91 3.25 -2.51
CA GLU A 99 -3.41 4.62 -2.55
C GLU A 99 -4.54 5.63 -2.86
N SER A 100 -5.45 5.32 -3.79
CA SER A 100 -6.59 6.17 -4.12
C SER A 100 -7.58 6.34 -2.96
N TYR A 101 -7.68 5.34 -2.08
CA TYR A 101 -8.45 5.38 -0.83
C TYR A 101 -7.65 5.92 0.37
N ARG A 102 -6.46 6.48 0.13
CA ARG A 102 -5.55 6.97 1.18
C ARG A 102 -5.15 5.90 2.19
N LEU A 103 -5.04 4.65 1.74
CA LEU A 103 -4.51 3.52 2.49
C LEU A 103 -3.11 3.20 2.01
N LYS A 104 -2.29 2.60 2.88
CA LYS A 104 -0.90 2.24 2.59
C LYS A 104 -0.79 0.72 2.47
N VAL A 105 0.05 0.26 1.56
CA VAL A 105 0.45 -1.15 1.50
C VAL A 105 1.53 -1.40 2.53
N GLY A 106 1.32 -2.40 3.37
CA GLY A 106 2.28 -2.88 4.36
C GLY A 106 3.04 -4.11 3.87
N ASP A 107 3.23 -5.07 4.78
CA ASP A 107 3.93 -6.31 4.49
C ASP A 107 3.12 -7.20 3.56
N THR A 108 3.83 -7.94 2.71
CA THR A 108 3.23 -8.94 1.83
C THR A 108 3.73 -10.34 2.22
N THR A 109 2.79 -11.28 2.29
CA THR A 109 3.07 -12.70 2.49
C THR A 109 2.55 -13.50 1.31
N TYR A 110 3.05 -14.70 1.11
CA TYR A 110 2.62 -15.58 0.02
C TYR A 110 2.03 -16.85 0.58
N LYS A 111 0.98 -17.35 -0.08
CA LYS A 111 0.42 -18.68 0.17
C LYS A 111 0.23 -19.44 -1.14
N PRO A 112 0.17 -20.77 -1.10
CA PRO A 112 -0.08 -21.59 -2.27
C PRO A 112 -1.39 -21.21 -2.96
N ASP A 113 -1.29 -20.72 -4.20
CA ASP A 113 -2.40 -20.43 -5.09
C ASP A 113 -1.87 -20.37 -6.53
N VAL A 114 -2.64 -20.86 -7.50
CA VAL A 114 -2.25 -20.88 -8.93
C VAL A 114 -2.12 -19.48 -9.53
N ALA A 115 -2.83 -18.52 -8.98
CA ALA A 115 -2.79 -17.13 -9.42
C ALA A 115 -1.62 -16.39 -8.77
N ARG A 116 -0.53 -16.27 -9.49
CA ARG A 116 0.67 -15.57 -8.99
C ARG A 116 0.44 -14.07 -8.85
N ASP A 117 0.89 -13.53 -7.70
CA ASP A 117 0.82 -12.10 -7.37
C ASP A 117 -0.61 -11.51 -7.40
N VAL A 118 -1.61 -12.36 -7.26
CA VAL A 118 -3.01 -11.95 -7.06
C VAL A 118 -3.26 -11.82 -5.56
N VAL A 119 -3.96 -10.78 -5.15
CA VAL A 119 -4.33 -10.54 -3.75
C VAL A 119 -5.46 -11.47 -3.35
N LEU A 120 -5.22 -12.27 -2.34
CA LEU A 120 -6.14 -13.28 -1.81
C LEU A 120 -6.80 -12.80 -0.51
N GLU A 121 -6.04 -12.10 0.34
CA GLU A 121 -6.51 -11.64 1.64
C GLU A 121 -5.85 -10.31 2.01
N ALA A 122 -6.54 -9.52 2.81
CA ALA A 122 -6.04 -8.27 3.36
C ALA A 122 -6.22 -8.24 4.89
N PHE A 123 -5.26 -7.63 5.58
CA PHE A 123 -5.24 -7.56 7.03
C PHE A 123 -4.95 -6.13 7.50
N PHE A 124 -5.67 -5.72 8.55
CA PHE A 124 -5.40 -4.50 9.29
C PHE A 124 -5.27 -4.81 10.78
N GLY A 125 -4.17 -4.40 11.40
CA GLY A 125 -3.90 -4.70 12.80
C GLY A 125 -3.85 -6.21 13.12
N GLY A 126 -3.53 -7.06 12.13
CA GLY A 126 -3.50 -8.51 12.25
C GLY A 126 -4.88 -9.20 12.10
N GLN A 127 -5.94 -8.43 11.84
CA GLN A 127 -7.29 -8.97 11.60
C GLN A 127 -7.63 -8.93 10.11
N LEU A 128 -8.27 -9.98 9.61
CA LEU A 128 -8.80 -10.04 8.24
C LEU A 128 -9.84 -8.96 8.06
N ILE A 129 -9.72 -8.17 6.99
CA ILE A 129 -10.67 -7.10 6.65
C ILE A 129 -11.44 -7.43 5.37
N LYS A 130 -12.69 -6.95 5.32
CA LYS A 130 -13.60 -7.14 4.20
C LYS A 130 -13.94 -5.84 3.51
N THR A 131 -14.29 -5.93 2.26
CA THR A 131 -14.80 -4.81 1.46
C THR A 131 -15.91 -4.06 2.18
N GLY A 132 -15.80 -2.74 2.25
CA GLY A 132 -16.78 -1.84 2.88
C GLY A 132 -16.54 -1.58 4.37
N GLU A 133 -15.63 -2.27 5.04
CA GLU A 133 -15.25 -1.96 6.42
C GLU A 133 -14.62 -0.56 6.53
N LEU A 134 -14.89 0.10 7.66
CA LEU A 134 -14.37 1.46 7.90
C LEU A 134 -13.02 1.40 8.60
N LEU A 135 -12.03 2.01 7.98
CA LEU A 135 -10.67 2.10 8.48
C LEU A 135 -10.22 3.57 8.55
N PRO A 136 -9.38 3.95 9.52
CA PRO A 136 -8.79 5.27 9.54
C PRO A 136 -7.97 5.55 8.26
N SER A 137 -8.12 6.72 7.67
CA SER A 137 -7.28 7.16 6.55
C SER A 137 -5.79 7.10 6.94
N GLY A 138 -4.95 6.61 6.04
CA GLY A 138 -3.53 6.39 6.29
C GLY A 138 -3.20 5.02 6.91
N SER A 139 -4.22 4.16 7.16
CA SER A 139 -4.00 2.79 7.67
C SER A 139 -3.11 1.98 6.73
N THR A 140 -2.25 1.15 7.34
CA THR A 140 -1.38 0.22 6.61
C THR A 140 -2.04 -1.15 6.52
N ILE A 141 -2.17 -1.66 5.30
CA ILE A 141 -2.84 -2.90 4.97
C ILE A 141 -1.80 -3.94 4.57
N ASN A 142 -1.73 -5.04 5.31
CA ASN A 142 -0.90 -6.19 4.95
C ASN A 142 -1.68 -7.10 4.00
N LEU A 143 -1.01 -7.69 3.02
CA LEU A 143 -1.64 -8.47 1.97
C LEU A 143 -1.08 -9.89 1.93
N THR A 144 -1.95 -10.86 1.66
CA THR A 144 -1.55 -12.21 1.30
C THR A 144 -1.76 -12.40 -0.19
N LEU A 145 -0.71 -12.82 -0.88
CA LEU A 145 -0.65 -13.01 -2.32
C LEU A 145 -0.56 -14.50 -2.67
N GLY A 146 -1.03 -14.86 -3.87
CA GLY A 146 -0.77 -16.17 -4.44
C GLY A 146 0.68 -16.31 -4.91
N ASP A 147 1.32 -17.46 -4.64
CA ASP A 147 2.71 -17.73 -5.03
C ASP A 147 2.87 -18.30 -6.44
N GLY A 148 1.77 -18.52 -7.15
CA GLY A 148 1.73 -19.13 -8.49
C GLY A 148 1.79 -20.66 -8.45
N ARG A 149 1.65 -21.26 -7.26
CA ARG A 149 1.67 -22.70 -7.07
C ARG A 149 0.35 -23.16 -6.46
N GLY A 150 -0.26 -24.18 -7.05
CA GLY A 150 -1.45 -24.80 -6.44
C GLY A 150 -1.09 -25.63 -5.20
N SER A 151 -2.12 -25.94 -4.44
CA SER A 151 -1.97 -26.88 -3.30
C SER A 151 -1.89 -28.35 -3.75
N GLU A 152 -2.33 -28.63 -4.97
CA GLU A 152 -2.37 -29.99 -5.52
C GLU A 152 -1.00 -30.46 -6.02
N ASP A 153 -0.73 -31.74 -5.85
CA ASP A 153 0.46 -32.39 -6.35
C ASP A 153 0.20 -32.96 -7.76
N VAL A 154 1.13 -32.69 -8.68
CA VAL A 154 1.14 -33.23 -10.04
C VAL A 154 2.42 -34.03 -10.28
N GLU A 155 2.38 -34.95 -11.21
CA GLU A 155 3.55 -35.75 -11.59
C GLU A 155 4.53 -34.88 -12.38
N LEU A 156 5.82 -34.98 -12.01
CA LEU A 156 6.91 -34.34 -12.72
C LEU A 156 7.25 -35.16 -13.99
N PRO A 157 7.01 -34.63 -15.20
CA PRO A 157 7.41 -35.36 -16.40
C PRO A 157 8.93 -35.35 -16.55
N ASN A 158 9.46 -36.43 -17.11
CA ASN A 158 10.84 -36.50 -17.53
C ASN A 158 10.96 -35.89 -18.94
N VAL A 159 11.62 -34.74 -19.05
CA VAL A 159 11.83 -34.03 -20.32
C VAL A 159 13.29 -34.10 -20.80
N MET A 160 14.08 -34.97 -20.20
CA MET A 160 15.47 -35.21 -20.64
C MET A 160 15.50 -35.70 -22.10
N GLY A 161 16.40 -35.10 -22.89
CA GLY A 161 16.54 -35.42 -24.32
C GLY A 161 15.54 -34.72 -25.23
N PHE A 162 14.54 -34.02 -24.72
CA PHE A 162 13.56 -33.29 -25.54
C PHE A 162 14.15 -31.97 -26.06
N PRO A 163 13.80 -31.57 -27.28
CA PRO A 163 13.97 -30.18 -27.72
C PRO A 163 13.22 -29.21 -26.78
N LEU A 164 13.69 -27.96 -26.68
CA LEU A 164 13.15 -27.00 -25.74
C LEU A 164 11.62 -26.80 -25.87
N ASP A 165 11.09 -26.73 -27.08
CA ASP A 165 9.66 -26.50 -27.31
C ASP A 165 8.80 -27.70 -26.90
N GLU A 166 9.30 -28.92 -27.12
CA GLU A 166 8.66 -30.14 -26.70
C GLU A 166 8.67 -30.28 -25.18
N ALA A 167 9.80 -29.92 -24.53
CA ALA A 167 9.91 -29.87 -23.07
C ALA A 167 8.92 -28.86 -22.46
N LYS A 168 8.80 -27.65 -23.05
CA LYS A 168 7.82 -26.65 -22.65
C LYS A 168 6.38 -27.16 -22.77
N PHE A 169 6.08 -27.86 -23.86
CA PHE A 169 4.74 -28.42 -24.09
C PHE A 169 4.42 -29.50 -23.05
N SER A 170 5.35 -30.41 -22.78
CA SER A 170 5.19 -31.49 -21.78
C SER A 170 4.98 -30.92 -20.37
N LEU A 171 5.80 -29.94 -19.96
CA LEU A 171 5.66 -29.29 -18.65
C LEU A 171 4.32 -28.56 -18.51
N ARG A 172 3.87 -27.84 -19.53
CA ARG A 172 2.56 -27.17 -19.52
C ARG A 172 1.41 -28.18 -19.45
N GLY A 173 1.51 -29.31 -20.15
CA GLY A 173 0.53 -30.37 -20.08
C GLY A 173 0.39 -30.97 -18.68
N SER A 174 1.45 -30.93 -17.89
CA SER A 174 1.45 -31.32 -16.48
C SER A 174 1.18 -30.14 -15.52
N MET A 175 0.68 -29.00 -16.02
CA MET A 175 0.42 -27.78 -15.24
C MET A 175 1.64 -27.25 -14.48
N LEU A 176 2.84 -27.44 -15.07
CA LEU A 176 4.10 -26.93 -14.55
C LEU A 176 4.61 -25.76 -15.40
N THR A 177 5.50 -24.95 -14.85
CA THR A 177 6.10 -23.83 -15.55
C THR A 177 7.57 -24.09 -15.86
N VAL A 178 8.08 -23.51 -16.95
CA VAL A 178 9.53 -23.50 -17.20
C VAL A 178 10.16 -22.43 -16.32
N GLY A 179 11.12 -22.84 -15.50
CA GLY A 179 11.91 -21.97 -14.66
C GLY A 179 13.10 -21.34 -15.42
N THR A 180 14.25 -21.30 -14.80
CA THR A 180 15.47 -20.80 -15.42
C THR A 180 16.02 -21.82 -16.42
N ILE A 181 16.41 -21.34 -17.60
CA ILE A 181 17.09 -22.11 -18.61
C ILE A 181 18.58 -21.81 -18.56
N TYR A 182 19.38 -22.83 -18.34
CA TYR A 182 20.83 -22.78 -18.39
C TYR A 182 21.33 -23.42 -19.70
N TYR A 183 22.45 -22.92 -20.22
CA TYR A 183 23.07 -23.46 -21.41
C TYR A 183 24.44 -24.02 -21.06
N GLU A 184 24.70 -25.28 -21.44
CA GLU A 184 25.99 -25.94 -21.27
C GLU A 184 26.73 -25.96 -22.62
N GLY A 185 27.94 -25.35 -22.66
CA GLY A 185 28.73 -25.22 -23.86
C GLY A 185 28.29 -24.07 -24.78
N VAL A 186 28.83 -24.07 -25.99
CA VAL A 186 28.45 -23.06 -27.00
C VAL A 186 27.20 -23.53 -27.73
N VAL A 187 26.06 -22.91 -27.36
CA VAL A 187 24.78 -23.14 -28.05
C VAL A 187 24.69 -22.15 -29.19
N THR A 188 24.92 -22.58 -30.42
CA THR A 188 24.85 -21.78 -31.64
C THR A 188 23.42 -21.62 -32.14
N ASP A 189 22.55 -22.57 -31.85
CA ASP A 189 21.14 -22.56 -32.20
C ASP A 189 20.32 -23.20 -31.06
N SER A 190 19.50 -22.36 -30.43
CA SER A 190 18.63 -22.81 -29.33
C SER A 190 17.50 -23.75 -29.78
N ALA A 191 17.15 -23.74 -31.08
CA ALA A 191 16.11 -24.60 -31.63
C ALA A 191 16.56 -26.08 -31.74
N THR A 192 17.86 -26.30 -31.87
CA THR A 192 18.45 -27.66 -31.98
C THR A 192 19.01 -28.16 -30.65
N ALA A 193 18.99 -27.33 -29.59
CA ALA A 193 19.45 -27.72 -28.28
C ALA A 193 18.44 -28.65 -27.59
N VAL A 194 18.95 -29.69 -26.93
CA VAL A 194 18.16 -30.63 -26.18
C VAL A 194 18.38 -30.48 -24.68
N VAL A 195 17.39 -30.86 -23.89
CA VAL A 195 17.47 -30.87 -22.43
C VAL A 195 18.42 -31.96 -21.97
N ILE A 196 19.52 -31.58 -21.33
CA ILE A 196 20.50 -32.48 -20.74
C ILE A 196 20.45 -32.52 -19.23
N GLY A 197 19.62 -31.69 -18.62
CA GLY A 197 19.37 -31.65 -17.19
C GLY A 197 18.05 -30.95 -16.88
N GLN A 198 17.33 -31.44 -15.86
CA GLN A 198 16.15 -30.77 -15.31
C GLN A 198 16.21 -30.77 -13.77
N PHE A 199 15.64 -29.75 -13.16
CA PHE A 199 15.51 -29.65 -11.70
C PHE A 199 14.09 -29.16 -11.33
N PRO A 200 13.35 -29.90 -10.50
CA PRO A 200 13.74 -31.14 -9.81
C PRO A 200 14.16 -32.26 -10.75
N LEU A 201 15.03 -33.14 -10.25
CA LEU A 201 15.50 -34.31 -11.04
C LEU A 201 14.34 -35.31 -11.24
N PRO A 202 14.18 -35.89 -12.45
CA PRO A 202 13.33 -37.02 -12.63
C PRO A 202 13.92 -38.23 -11.90
N ALA A 203 13.09 -39.08 -11.36
CA ALA A 203 13.52 -40.33 -10.74
C ALA A 203 12.83 -41.54 -11.38
N ASP A 204 13.31 -42.72 -11.13
CA ASP A 204 12.66 -43.97 -11.59
C ASP A 204 11.32 -44.20 -10.91
N THR A 205 11.05 -43.49 -9.82
CA THR A 205 9.75 -43.44 -9.16
C THR A 205 9.02 -42.13 -9.49
N VAL A 206 7.70 -42.13 -9.37
CA VAL A 206 6.87 -40.94 -9.60
C VAL A 206 7.27 -39.82 -8.62
N VAL A 207 7.84 -38.75 -9.17
CA VAL A 207 8.15 -37.52 -8.41
C VAL A 207 6.94 -36.61 -8.49
N LYS A 208 6.44 -36.17 -7.35
CA LYS A 208 5.34 -35.21 -7.26
C LYS A 208 5.85 -33.83 -6.89
N VAL A 209 5.31 -32.83 -7.57
CA VAL A 209 5.58 -31.41 -7.34
C VAL A 209 4.26 -30.63 -7.33
N LYS A 210 4.25 -29.47 -6.72
CA LYS A 210 3.03 -28.62 -6.69
C LYS A 210 2.70 -28.07 -8.05
N ILE A 211 1.41 -27.98 -8.40
CA ILE A 211 0.92 -27.26 -9.58
C ILE A 211 1.56 -25.87 -9.66
N GLY A 212 1.97 -25.46 -10.87
CA GLY A 212 2.63 -24.18 -11.10
C GLY A 212 4.12 -24.15 -10.73
N SER A 213 4.66 -25.21 -10.13
CA SER A 213 6.09 -25.24 -9.77
C SER A 213 6.98 -25.05 -10.99
N PRO A 214 8.05 -24.23 -10.89
CA PRO A 214 9.00 -24.08 -11.96
C PRO A 214 9.93 -25.27 -12.07
N VAL A 215 10.19 -25.72 -13.31
CA VAL A 215 11.20 -26.72 -13.63
C VAL A 215 12.33 -26.03 -14.38
N ASN A 216 13.53 -26.03 -13.77
CA ASN A 216 14.70 -25.47 -14.41
C ASN A 216 15.30 -26.49 -15.38
N LEU A 217 15.80 -25.99 -16.52
CA LEU A 217 16.31 -26.84 -17.60
C LEU A 217 17.76 -26.48 -17.91
N ILE A 218 18.57 -27.49 -18.23
CA ILE A 218 19.90 -27.30 -18.81
C ILE A 218 19.84 -27.81 -20.25
N LEU A 219 20.24 -26.97 -21.18
CA LEU A 219 20.21 -27.22 -22.61
C LEU A 219 21.63 -27.31 -23.17
N SER A 220 21.86 -28.23 -24.12
CA SER A 220 23.12 -28.35 -24.87
C SER A 220 22.85 -28.81 -26.29
N ASN A 221 23.71 -28.38 -27.24
CA ASN A 221 23.71 -28.93 -28.59
C ASN A 221 24.42 -30.31 -28.67
N LYS A 222 25.07 -30.72 -27.61
CA LYS A 222 25.68 -32.05 -27.50
C LYS A 222 24.89 -32.91 -26.53
N PRO A 223 24.30 -34.05 -26.99
CA PRO A 223 23.70 -35.00 -26.04
C PRO A 223 24.75 -35.48 -25.06
N ARG A 224 24.39 -35.61 -23.79
CA ARG A 224 25.24 -36.24 -22.79
C ARG A 224 25.33 -37.75 -23.09
N ASN A 225 26.55 -38.24 -23.43
CA ASN A 225 26.81 -39.68 -23.59
C ASN A 225 26.62 -40.43 -22.27
#